data_9a914a5e4b2662c643ae1580e2d68b1e
#
_entry.id   9a914a5e4b2662c643ae1580e2d68b1e
#
_cell.length_a   1.000
_cell.length_b   1.000
_cell.length_c   1.000
_cell.angle_alpha   90.00
_cell.angle_beta   90.00
_cell.angle_gamma   90.00
#
_symmetry.space_group_name_H-M   'P 1'
#
loop_
_entity.id
_entity.type
_entity.pdbx_description
1 polymer ?
#
loop_
_entity_poly.entity_id
_entity_poly.type
_entity_poly.pdbx_seq_one_letter_code
_entity_poly.pdbx_strand_id
1 'polypeptide(L)'
;MTLIVFLRGINVGGHRRFRPSVLAKELSAYDVVNVGAAGTLVVRKPGSRAKFLAELRRKLPLDTVVAFCTASELLQFELENPFGAKSSGAKSASPDVVQFVSILSKTGRGKVPLPAVIPQSGEWFVRIMGSNKRLVFGHYRRHMKTIGYLGRIDELFGAPATTRSWSTICSVLRVLKAQERPADERPRTDAPGGRSAKKRKR
;
A
#
# COMPACT_ATOMS: atom_id res chain seq x y z
N MET A 1 13.04 9.23 9.28
CA MET A 1 11.98 9.42 8.26
C MET A 1 11.46 8.05 7.85
N THR A 2 10.20 7.74 8.09
CA THR A 2 9.58 6.45 7.71
C THR A 2 9.26 6.42 6.21
N LEU A 3 9.58 5.30 5.53
CA LEU A 3 9.23 5.07 4.12
C LEU A 3 8.11 4.03 4.03
N ILE A 4 7.23 4.20 3.06
CA ILE A 4 6.26 3.20 2.65
C ILE A 4 6.65 2.71 1.26
N VAL A 5 6.86 1.41 1.13
CA VAL A 5 7.25 0.76 -0.12
C VAL A 5 6.09 -0.08 -0.66
N PHE A 6 5.85 0.02 -1.94
CA PHE A 6 4.81 -0.70 -2.67
C PHE A 6 5.46 -1.49 -3.81
N LEU A 7 5.28 -2.80 -3.78
CA LEU A 7 5.84 -3.72 -4.77
C LEU A 7 4.76 -4.15 -5.77
N ARG A 8 5.07 -4.14 -7.08
CA ARG A 8 4.21 -4.67 -8.13
C ARG A 8 4.99 -5.74 -8.92
N GLY A 9 4.30 -6.80 -9.33
CA GLY A 9 4.90 -7.87 -10.13
C GLY A 9 5.58 -8.98 -9.32
N ILE A 10 5.44 -8.99 -7.98
CA ILE A 10 6.15 -9.95 -7.11
C ILE A 10 5.68 -11.41 -7.22
N ASN A 11 4.54 -11.69 -7.83
CA ASN A 11 3.96 -13.02 -7.98
C ASN A 11 3.44 -13.27 -9.41
N VAL A 12 4.08 -12.69 -10.41
CA VAL A 12 3.77 -12.89 -11.82
C VAL A 12 4.59 -14.09 -12.33
N GLY A 13 3.96 -15.02 -13.06
CA GLY A 13 4.64 -16.12 -13.73
C GLY A 13 4.69 -17.46 -12.98
N GLY A 14 4.11 -17.59 -11.79
CA GLY A 14 3.76 -18.88 -11.17
C GLY A 14 4.89 -19.74 -10.58
N HIS A 15 6.17 -19.50 -10.88
CA HIS A 15 7.26 -20.42 -10.54
C HIS A 15 7.83 -20.23 -9.12
N ARG A 16 7.68 -19.10 -8.46
CA ARG A 16 8.06 -18.89 -7.07
C ARG A 16 7.09 -17.96 -6.36
N ARG A 17 6.43 -18.46 -5.34
CA ARG A 17 5.61 -17.60 -4.45
C ARG A 17 6.54 -16.69 -3.66
N PHE A 18 6.64 -15.44 -4.06
CA PHE A 18 7.29 -14.41 -3.27
C PHE A 18 6.44 -14.09 -2.03
N ARG A 19 7.05 -14.11 -0.84
CA ARG A 19 6.37 -13.85 0.43
C ARG A 19 6.85 -12.53 1.03
N PRO A 20 6.06 -11.45 0.95
CA PRO A 20 6.45 -10.15 1.52
C PRO A 20 6.79 -10.20 3.02
N SER A 21 6.17 -11.12 3.77
CA SER A 21 6.47 -11.32 5.19
C SER A 21 7.87 -11.90 5.43
N VAL A 22 8.38 -12.73 4.53
CA VAL A 22 9.75 -13.24 4.59
C VAL A 22 10.73 -12.12 4.28
N LEU A 23 10.47 -11.35 3.21
CA LEU A 23 11.27 -10.17 2.89
C LEU A 23 11.35 -9.17 4.06
N ALA A 24 10.22 -8.91 4.75
CA ALA A 24 10.21 -8.03 5.91
C ALA A 24 11.11 -8.55 7.04
N LYS A 25 11.15 -9.87 7.27
CA LYS A 25 12.07 -10.49 8.26
C LYS A 25 13.54 -10.35 7.85
N GLU A 26 13.85 -10.56 6.57
CA GLU A 26 15.21 -10.39 6.05
C GLU A 26 15.71 -8.94 6.10
N LEU A 27 14.78 -7.97 6.13
CA LEU A 27 15.06 -6.55 6.26
C LEU A 27 14.81 -6.03 7.68
N SER A 28 14.85 -6.91 8.69
CA SER A 28 14.56 -6.56 10.10
C SER A 28 15.44 -5.45 10.66
N ALA A 29 16.68 -5.31 10.19
CA ALA A 29 17.58 -4.23 10.57
C ALA A 29 17.00 -2.83 10.28
N TYR A 30 16.06 -2.73 9.34
CA TYR A 30 15.38 -1.48 8.97
C TYR A 30 14.02 -1.31 9.68
N ASP A 31 13.67 -2.20 10.60
CA ASP A 31 12.37 -2.20 11.31
C ASP A 31 11.20 -2.18 10.32
N VAL A 32 11.11 -3.25 9.51
CA VAL A 32 10.13 -3.37 8.43
C VAL A 32 8.86 -4.07 8.91
N VAL A 33 7.71 -3.44 8.70
CA VAL A 33 6.39 -4.02 8.93
C VAL A 33 5.74 -4.34 7.58
N ASN A 34 5.35 -5.60 7.38
CA ASN A 34 4.59 -6.00 6.21
C ASN A 34 3.09 -5.73 6.41
N VAL A 35 2.47 -5.04 5.45
CA VAL A 35 1.04 -4.73 5.45
C VAL A 35 0.33 -5.53 4.36
N GLY A 36 -0.27 -6.64 4.75
CA GLY A 36 -1.01 -7.52 3.85
C GLY A 36 -0.13 -8.35 2.90
N ALA A 37 -0.74 -9.01 1.94
CA ALA A 37 -0.07 -9.97 1.04
C ALA A 37 0.45 -9.34 -0.27
N ALA A 38 0.09 -8.11 -0.56
CA ALA A 38 0.35 -7.48 -1.87
C ALA A 38 1.71 -6.78 -1.97
N GLY A 39 2.62 -6.97 -1.00
CA GLY A 39 3.94 -6.32 -1.01
C GLY A 39 3.86 -4.83 -0.68
N THR A 40 3.18 -4.49 0.41
CA THR A 40 3.21 -3.15 1.01
C THR A 40 4.01 -3.23 2.31
N LEU A 41 5.07 -2.43 2.41
CA LEU A 41 6.00 -2.45 3.53
C LEU A 41 6.09 -1.06 4.17
N VAL A 42 6.02 -0.97 5.48
CA VAL A 42 6.34 0.23 6.27
C VAL A 42 7.74 0.05 6.83
N VAL A 43 8.66 0.91 6.43
CA VAL A 43 10.08 0.87 6.81
C VAL A 43 10.35 2.00 7.78
N ARG A 44 10.50 1.67 9.05
CA ARG A 44 10.56 2.66 10.14
C ARG A 44 11.94 3.30 10.28
N LYS A 45 12.99 2.51 10.04
CA LYS A 45 14.38 2.92 10.20
C LYS A 45 15.18 2.70 8.90
N PRO A 46 14.82 3.39 7.79
CA PRO A 46 15.48 3.16 6.51
C PRO A 46 16.95 3.59 6.49
N GLY A 47 17.42 4.39 7.46
CA GLY A 47 18.74 4.98 7.42
C GLY A 47 18.95 5.80 6.14
N SER A 48 19.96 5.44 5.36
CA SER A 48 20.11 5.97 4.00
C SER A 48 19.10 5.32 3.05
N ARG A 49 18.17 6.11 2.53
CA ARG A 49 17.18 5.66 1.56
C ARG A 49 17.80 4.94 0.36
N ALA A 50 18.90 5.47 -0.17
CA ALA A 50 19.58 4.89 -1.32
C ALA A 50 20.15 3.50 -1.00
N LYS A 51 20.81 3.33 0.14
CA LYS A 51 21.34 2.05 0.60
C LYS A 51 20.22 1.03 0.84
N PHE A 52 19.16 1.44 1.52
CA PHE A 52 17.99 0.59 1.75
C PHE A 52 17.36 0.11 0.43
N LEU A 53 17.09 1.02 -0.51
CA LEU A 53 16.48 0.68 -1.80
C LEU A 53 17.39 -0.22 -2.66
N ALA A 54 18.70 -0.04 -2.60
CA ALA A 54 19.66 -0.92 -3.27
C ALA A 54 19.64 -2.34 -2.67
N GLU A 55 19.59 -2.46 -1.35
CA GLU A 55 19.48 -3.75 -0.67
C GLU A 55 18.14 -4.44 -0.96
N LEU A 56 17.05 -3.69 -0.88
CA LEU A 56 15.71 -4.16 -1.23
C LEU A 56 15.70 -4.73 -2.65
N ARG A 57 16.23 -4.00 -3.63
CA ARG A 57 16.25 -4.43 -5.04
C ARG A 57 17.01 -5.74 -5.27
N ARG A 58 18.12 -5.98 -4.54
CA ARG A 58 18.87 -7.25 -4.62
C ARG A 58 18.07 -8.47 -4.16
N LYS A 59 17.04 -8.26 -3.33
CA LYS A 59 16.17 -9.32 -2.78
C LYS A 59 14.87 -9.52 -3.57
N LEU A 60 14.59 -8.67 -4.53
CA LEU A 60 13.36 -8.71 -5.33
C LEU A 60 13.58 -9.39 -6.68
N PRO A 61 12.54 -10.02 -7.27
CA PRO A 61 12.56 -10.41 -8.68
C PRO A 61 12.89 -9.22 -9.59
N LEU A 62 13.59 -9.47 -10.70
CA LEU A 62 14.11 -8.43 -11.60
C LEU A 62 13.02 -7.48 -12.12
N ASP A 63 11.84 -8.02 -12.45
CA ASP A 63 10.73 -7.26 -13.03
C ASP A 63 9.85 -6.54 -12.00
N THR A 64 10.27 -6.57 -10.72
CA THR A 64 9.48 -5.93 -9.67
C THR A 64 9.53 -4.42 -9.77
N VAL A 65 8.37 -3.80 -9.97
CA VAL A 65 8.25 -2.34 -9.86
C VAL A 65 8.22 -1.96 -8.38
N VAL A 66 9.11 -1.05 -7.99
CA VAL A 66 9.19 -0.49 -6.65
C VAL A 66 8.74 0.97 -6.68
N ALA A 67 7.60 1.25 -6.08
CA ALA A 67 7.17 2.62 -5.79
C ALA A 67 7.28 2.86 -4.28
N PHE A 68 7.48 4.11 -3.88
CA PHE A 68 7.55 4.46 -2.46
C PHE A 68 7.07 5.90 -2.24
N CYS A 69 6.59 6.16 -1.03
CA CYS A 69 6.35 7.50 -0.51
C CYS A 69 6.85 7.60 0.93
N THR A 70 6.91 8.80 1.47
CA THR A 70 7.21 9.04 2.88
C THR A 70 5.93 8.94 3.73
N ALA A 71 6.09 8.73 5.03
CA ALA A 71 4.96 8.79 5.96
C ALA A 71 4.26 10.15 5.90
N SER A 72 5.02 11.25 5.86
CA SER A 72 4.46 12.60 5.77
C SER A 72 3.66 12.83 4.49
N GLU A 73 4.12 12.35 3.34
CA GLU A 73 3.36 12.44 2.08
C GLU A 73 2.01 11.69 2.19
N LEU A 74 2.00 10.52 2.81
CA LEU A 74 0.77 9.74 2.91
C LEU A 74 -0.20 10.27 3.97
N LEU A 75 0.31 10.78 5.11
CA LEU A 75 -0.49 11.42 6.13
C LEU A 75 -1.10 12.73 5.63
N GLN A 76 -0.31 13.55 4.89
CA GLN A 76 -0.83 14.76 4.25
C GLN A 76 -1.93 14.44 3.25
N PHE A 77 -1.74 13.40 2.43
CA PHE A 77 -2.76 12.95 1.49
C PHE A 77 -4.05 12.48 2.18
N GLU A 78 -3.95 11.84 3.35
CA GLU A 78 -5.13 11.48 4.17
C GLU A 78 -5.87 12.73 4.66
N LEU A 79 -5.13 13.76 5.12
CA LEU A 79 -5.72 15.03 5.59
C LEU A 79 -6.48 15.79 4.49
N GLU A 80 -6.03 15.69 3.24
CA GLU A 80 -6.72 16.26 2.07
C GLU A 80 -8.07 15.56 1.79
N ASN A 81 -8.35 14.45 2.48
CA ASN A 81 -9.60 13.70 2.40
C ASN A 81 -10.05 13.39 0.95
N PRO A 82 -9.23 12.69 0.18
CA PRO A 82 -9.39 12.53 -1.28
C PRO A 82 -10.71 11.89 -1.71
N PHE A 83 -11.38 11.19 -0.80
CA PHE A 83 -12.65 10.51 -1.07
C PHE A 83 -13.85 11.12 -0.31
N GLY A 84 -13.68 12.23 0.40
CA GLY A 84 -14.72 12.92 1.18
C GLY A 84 -14.99 12.28 2.56
N ALA A 85 -15.77 12.96 3.39
CA ALA A 85 -16.01 12.62 4.80
C ALA A 85 -16.57 11.20 5.07
N LYS A 86 -17.16 10.54 4.07
CA LYS A 86 -17.69 9.17 4.18
C LYS A 86 -16.64 8.08 4.01
N SER A 87 -15.36 8.41 3.83
CA SER A 87 -14.32 7.47 3.42
C SER A 87 -13.43 6.93 4.54
N SER A 88 -13.62 7.35 5.78
CA SER A 88 -12.90 6.80 6.94
C SER A 88 -13.33 5.36 7.23
N GLY A 89 -12.86 4.40 6.40
CA GLY A 89 -13.20 2.99 6.52
C GLY A 89 -14.54 2.57 5.92
N ALA A 90 -15.29 3.49 5.31
CA ALA A 90 -16.59 3.18 4.72
C ALA A 90 -16.44 2.30 3.46
N LYS A 91 -17.19 1.22 3.43
CA LYS A 91 -17.43 0.44 2.22
C LYS A 91 -17.95 1.40 1.14
N SER A 92 -17.42 1.27 -0.09
CA SER A 92 -17.96 1.97 -1.25
C SER A 92 -19.49 1.85 -1.31
N ALA A 93 -20.18 2.88 -1.81
CA ALA A 93 -21.64 2.87 -1.96
C ALA A 93 -22.16 1.69 -2.81
N SER A 94 -21.28 1.02 -3.57
CA SER A 94 -21.55 -0.21 -4.30
C SER A 94 -20.47 -1.25 -3.95
N PRO A 95 -20.84 -2.52 -3.71
CA PRO A 95 -19.89 -3.60 -3.38
C PRO A 95 -18.87 -3.84 -4.50
N ASP A 96 -19.22 -3.48 -5.74
CA ASP A 96 -18.39 -3.69 -6.93
C ASP A 96 -17.41 -2.54 -7.20
N VAL A 97 -17.53 -1.42 -6.51
CA VAL A 97 -16.65 -0.25 -6.69
C VAL A 97 -15.65 -0.18 -5.56
N VAL A 98 -14.38 -0.04 -5.90
CA VAL A 98 -13.26 0.02 -4.97
C VAL A 98 -12.56 1.36 -5.09
N GLN A 99 -12.35 2.05 -3.98
CA GLN A 99 -11.47 3.20 -3.89
C GLN A 99 -10.02 2.75 -3.97
N PHE A 100 -9.19 3.43 -4.75
CA PHE A 100 -7.79 3.09 -4.93
C PHE A 100 -6.87 4.30 -4.85
N VAL A 101 -5.61 4.01 -4.53
CA VAL A 101 -4.48 4.94 -4.69
C VAL A 101 -3.40 4.22 -5.48
N SER A 102 -2.93 4.85 -6.54
CA SER A 102 -1.77 4.42 -7.33
C SER A 102 -0.59 5.31 -7.00
N ILE A 103 0.51 4.69 -6.61
CA ILE A 103 1.74 5.37 -6.25
C ILE A 103 2.69 5.28 -7.45
N LEU A 104 3.02 6.41 -8.05
CA LEU A 104 3.96 6.50 -9.15
C LEU A 104 5.40 6.30 -8.65
N SER A 105 6.19 5.52 -9.38
CA SER A 105 7.59 5.24 -9.05
C SER A 105 8.50 6.49 -9.13
N LYS A 106 8.09 7.47 -9.93
CA LYS A 106 8.70 8.81 -10.08
C LYS A 106 7.60 9.83 -10.34
N THR A 107 7.93 11.11 -10.26
CA THR A 107 6.98 12.19 -10.61
C THR A 107 6.52 12.02 -12.05
N GLY A 108 5.20 12.01 -12.24
CA GLY A 108 4.58 11.90 -13.55
C GLY A 108 4.90 13.12 -14.43
N ARG A 109 5.01 12.88 -15.73
CA ARG A 109 5.26 13.94 -16.73
C ARG A 109 4.01 14.33 -17.52
N GLY A 110 2.95 13.52 -17.42
CA GLY A 110 1.69 13.72 -18.14
C GLY A 110 0.81 14.78 -17.50
N LYS A 111 0.32 15.73 -18.28
CA LYS A 111 -0.83 16.55 -17.91
C LYS A 111 -2.09 15.78 -18.30
N VAL A 112 -2.63 15.00 -17.38
CA VAL A 112 -3.88 14.26 -17.59
C VAL A 112 -5.02 15.16 -17.18
N PRO A 113 -5.98 15.46 -18.09
CA PRO A 113 -7.22 16.14 -17.68
C PRO A 113 -7.94 15.28 -16.63
N LEU A 114 -8.24 15.87 -15.49
CA LEU A 114 -8.93 15.17 -14.39
C LEU A 114 -10.25 15.87 -14.07
N PRO A 115 -11.31 15.11 -13.73
CA PRO A 115 -11.37 13.66 -13.64
C PRO A 115 -11.29 12.94 -15.00
N ALA A 116 -10.72 11.72 -15.02
CA ALA A 116 -10.61 10.90 -16.22
C ALA A 116 -11.31 9.55 -16.04
N VAL A 117 -11.89 9.02 -17.11
CA VAL A 117 -12.63 7.75 -17.13
C VAL A 117 -11.98 6.81 -18.16
N ILE A 118 -11.79 5.55 -17.80
CA ILE A 118 -11.17 4.55 -18.64
C ILE A 118 -12.08 3.31 -18.73
N PRO A 119 -12.45 2.86 -19.94
CA PRO A 119 -12.31 3.54 -21.21
C PRO A 119 -13.13 4.84 -21.27
N GLN A 120 -12.86 5.70 -22.23
CA GLN A 120 -13.58 6.97 -22.39
C GLN A 120 -15.01 6.80 -22.92
N SER A 121 -15.31 5.68 -23.58
CA SER A 121 -16.61 5.33 -24.11
C SER A 121 -17.07 3.97 -23.60
N GLY A 122 -18.39 3.80 -23.46
CA GLY A 122 -18.98 2.57 -22.95
C GLY A 122 -18.90 2.44 -21.42
N GLU A 123 -18.88 1.20 -20.95
CA GLU A 123 -18.80 0.93 -19.52
C GLU A 123 -17.43 1.28 -18.96
N TRP A 124 -17.41 2.09 -17.91
CA TRP A 124 -16.16 2.48 -17.26
C TRP A 124 -15.66 1.38 -16.29
N PHE A 125 -14.36 1.18 -16.25
CA PHE A 125 -13.70 0.27 -15.33
C PHE A 125 -12.81 0.99 -14.31
N VAL A 126 -12.21 2.12 -14.71
CA VAL A 126 -11.38 2.95 -13.84
C VAL A 126 -11.81 4.40 -13.99
N ARG A 127 -12.00 5.09 -12.87
CA ARG A 127 -12.25 6.53 -12.81
C ARG A 127 -11.18 7.17 -11.95
N ILE A 128 -10.33 7.98 -12.55
CA ILE A 128 -9.31 8.76 -11.85
C ILE A 128 -9.97 10.07 -11.42
N MET A 129 -10.02 10.32 -10.12
CA MET A 129 -10.65 11.49 -9.54
C MET A 129 -9.68 12.65 -9.42
N GLY A 130 -8.42 12.35 -9.12
CA GLY A 130 -7.39 13.36 -8.91
C GLY A 130 -6.01 12.78 -8.80
N SER A 131 -5.02 13.67 -8.72
CA SER A 131 -3.64 13.32 -8.43
C SER A 131 -2.97 14.41 -7.58
N ASN A 132 -2.11 14.00 -6.65
CA ASN A 132 -1.26 14.87 -5.85
C ASN A 132 0.18 14.36 -5.96
N LYS A 133 1.08 15.14 -6.62
CA LYS A 133 2.48 14.78 -6.89
C LYS A 133 2.61 13.39 -7.53
N ARG A 134 2.80 12.35 -6.71
CA ARG A 134 2.99 10.96 -7.15
C ARG A 134 1.84 10.04 -6.75
N LEU A 135 0.81 10.57 -6.10
CA LEU A 135 -0.36 9.81 -5.68
C LEU A 135 -1.52 10.10 -6.64
N VAL A 136 -1.99 9.07 -7.33
CA VAL A 136 -3.16 9.12 -8.23
C VAL A 136 -4.27 8.36 -7.55
N PHE A 137 -5.46 8.90 -7.45
CA PHE A 137 -6.55 8.28 -6.72
C PHE A 137 -7.88 8.29 -7.48
N GLY A 138 -8.74 7.35 -7.13
CA GLY A 138 -10.02 7.22 -7.79
C GLY A 138 -10.76 5.94 -7.42
N HIS A 139 -11.59 5.49 -8.35
CA HIS A 139 -12.43 4.31 -8.20
C HIS A 139 -12.17 3.32 -9.33
N TYR A 140 -12.25 2.03 -9.05
CA TYR A 140 -12.33 0.99 -10.07
C TYR A 140 -13.46 0.00 -9.77
N ARG A 141 -13.99 -0.62 -10.81
CA ARG A 141 -14.95 -1.72 -10.66
C ARG A 141 -14.22 -3.06 -10.51
N ARG A 142 -14.77 -3.94 -9.68
CA ARG A 142 -14.30 -5.33 -9.55
C ARG A 142 -14.70 -6.12 -10.80
N HIS A 143 -13.81 -6.15 -11.78
CA HIS A 143 -14.02 -6.86 -13.02
C HIS A 143 -12.67 -7.36 -13.56
N MET A 144 -12.66 -8.50 -14.29
CA MET A 144 -11.42 -9.09 -14.82
C MET A 144 -10.65 -8.13 -15.72
N LYS A 145 -11.32 -7.32 -16.54
CA LYS A 145 -10.71 -6.33 -17.44
C LYS A 145 -10.05 -5.18 -16.69
N THR A 146 -10.44 -4.91 -15.45
CA THR A 146 -9.96 -3.76 -14.65
C THR A 146 -8.45 -3.76 -14.49
N ILE A 147 -7.81 -4.94 -14.37
CA ILE A 147 -6.35 -5.05 -14.20
C ILE A 147 -5.62 -4.41 -15.38
N GLY A 148 -6.07 -4.70 -16.61
CA GLY A 148 -5.50 -4.09 -17.82
C GLY A 148 -5.69 -2.57 -17.87
N TYR A 149 -6.88 -2.09 -17.46
CA TYR A 149 -7.17 -0.65 -17.45
C TYR A 149 -6.41 0.10 -16.34
N LEU A 150 -6.14 -0.53 -15.19
CA LEU A 150 -5.27 0.04 -14.17
C LEU A 150 -3.83 0.19 -14.66
N GLY A 151 -3.36 -0.72 -15.53
CA GLY A 151 -2.05 -0.61 -16.19
C GLY A 151 -1.88 0.66 -17.04
N ARG A 152 -2.98 1.19 -17.62
CA ARG A 152 -2.94 2.44 -18.40
C ARG A 152 -2.60 3.69 -17.59
N ILE A 153 -2.66 3.62 -16.27
CA ILE A 153 -2.17 4.71 -15.40
C ILE A 153 -0.69 4.97 -15.65
N ASP A 154 0.11 3.94 -15.91
CA ASP A 154 1.53 4.07 -16.24
C ASP A 154 1.74 4.94 -17.49
N GLU A 155 0.95 4.69 -18.54
CA GLU A 155 1.00 5.41 -19.81
C GLU A 155 0.52 6.86 -19.64
N LEU A 156 -0.62 7.05 -18.99
CA LEU A 156 -1.24 8.36 -18.77
C LEU A 156 -0.34 9.31 -17.99
N PHE A 157 0.33 8.80 -16.95
CA PHE A 157 1.20 9.61 -16.08
C PHE A 157 2.68 9.52 -16.46
N GLY A 158 3.06 8.71 -17.44
CA GLY A 158 4.43 8.54 -17.91
C GLY A 158 5.39 7.99 -16.87
N ALA A 159 4.87 7.20 -15.93
CA ALA A 159 5.63 6.58 -14.86
C ALA A 159 4.97 5.28 -14.38
N PRO A 160 5.75 4.20 -14.14
CA PRO A 160 5.22 2.99 -13.54
C PRO A 160 4.52 3.27 -12.21
N ALA A 161 3.32 2.72 -12.05
CA ALA A 161 2.49 2.92 -10.87
C ALA A 161 2.24 1.59 -10.13
N THR A 162 2.06 1.66 -8.84
CA THR A 162 1.64 0.53 -8.02
C THR A 162 0.32 0.87 -7.33
N THR A 163 -0.74 0.16 -7.67
CA THR A 163 -2.08 0.43 -7.16
C THR A 163 -2.39 -0.38 -5.90
N ARG A 164 -3.01 0.28 -4.92
CA ARG A 164 -3.55 -0.34 -3.71
C ARG A 164 -4.98 0.13 -3.47
N SER A 165 -5.81 -0.73 -2.88
CA SER A 165 -7.11 -0.31 -2.39
C SER A 165 -6.96 0.69 -1.24
N TRP A 166 -7.93 1.58 -1.09
CA TRP A 166 -7.95 2.52 0.03
C TRP A 166 -7.90 1.80 1.39
N SER A 167 -8.53 0.65 1.51
CA SER A 167 -8.47 -0.17 2.73
C SER A 167 -7.04 -0.61 3.09
N THR A 168 -6.20 -0.91 2.09
CA THR A 168 -4.77 -1.18 2.32
C THR A 168 -4.03 0.08 2.78
N ILE A 169 -4.33 1.23 2.17
CA ILE A 169 -3.75 2.52 2.59
C ILE A 169 -4.16 2.86 4.03
N CYS A 170 -5.44 2.68 4.40
CA CYS A 170 -5.90 2.85 5.78
C CYS A 170 -5.17 1.92 6.76
N SER A 171 -4.80 0.70 6.34
CA SER A 171 -4.01 -0.20 7.18
C SER A 171 -2.58 0.31 7.38
N VAL A 172 -1.96 0.89 6.35
CA VAL A 172 -0.66 1.58 6.46
C VAL A 172 -0.76 2.77 7.41
N LEU A 173 -1.77 3.62 7.24
CA LEU A 173 -2.01 4.80 8.08
C LEU A 173 -2.18 4.43 9.56
N ARG A 174 -2.89 3.32 9.85
CA ARG A 174 -2.99 2.80 11.24
C ARG A 174 -1.62 2.41 11.81
N VAL A 175 -0.77 1.76 11.01
CA VAL A 175 0.60 1.40 11.43
C VAL A 175 1.44 2.65 11.70
N LEU A 176 1.31 3.70 10.89
CA LEU A 176 2.00 4.97 11.08
C LEU A 176 1.55 5.68 12.36
N LYS A 177 0.23 5.84 12.56
CA LYS A 177 -0.36 6.50 13.72
C LYS A 177 -0.08 5.77 15.03
N ALA A 178 0.00 4.43 15.00
CA ALA A 178 0.38 3.63 16.17
C ALA A 178 1.84 3.84 16.60
N GLN A 179 2.69 4.34 15.72
CA GLN A 179 4.09 4.71 16.06
C GLN A 179 4.20 6.06 16.78
N GLU A 180 3.29 6.99 16.47
CA GLU A 180 3.31 8.33 17.04
C GLU A 180 2.76 8.38 18.47
N ARG A 181 2.05 7.31 18.92
CA ARG A 181 1.57 7.22 20.30
C ARG A 181 2.74 6.96 21.28
N PRO A 182 2.81 7.68 22.38
CA PRO A 182 3.77 7.44 23.47
C PRO A 182 3.74 5.97 23.90
N ALA A 183 4.87 5.44 24.35
CA ALA A 183 5.01 4.03 24.76
C ALA A 183 4.04 3.62 25.90
N ASP A 184 3.56 4.58 26.66
CA ASP A 184 2.68 4.40 27.82
C ASP A 184 1.21 4.09 27.46
N GLU A 185 0.78 4.43 26.23
CA GLU A 185 -0.58 4.15 25.73
C GLU A 185 -0.69 2.91 24.83
N ARG A 186 0.37 2.12 24.71
CA ARG A 186 0.31 0.89 23.89
C ARG A 186 -0.43 -0.21 24.66
N PRO A 187 -1.46 -0.85 24.09
CA PRO A 187 -2.12 -1.97 24.73
C PRO A 187 -1.07 -3.05 25.05
N ARG A 188 -0.99 -3.44 26.32
CA ARG A 188 -0.18 -4.59 26.74
C ARG A 188 -0.74 -5.81 26.02
N THR A 189 0.10 -6.46 25.19
CA THR A 189 -0.23 -7.79 24.69
C THR A 189 -0.19 -8.73 25.90
N ASP A 190 -1.37 -9.15 26.38
CA ASP A 190 -1.49 -10.14 27.44
C ASP A 190 -0.70 -11.39 27.05
N ALA A 191 0.31 -11.70 27.83
CA ALA A 191 1.01 -12.98 27.75
C ALA A 191 0.00 -14.10 28.05
N PRO A 192 0.03 -15.24 27.34
CA PRO A 192 -0.88 -16.34 27.59
C PRO A 192 -0.65 -16.86 29.00
N GLY A 193 -1.68 -16.71 29.86
CA GLY A 193 -1.69 -17.12 31.25
C GLY A 193 -1.30 -18.59 31.42
N GLY A 194 -0.38 -18.81 32.34
CA GLY A 194 0.11 -20.11 32.75
C GLY A 194 -1.04 -21.06 33.17
N ARG A 195 -1.09 -22.22 32.53
CA ARG A 195 -1.97 -23.32 32.90
C ARG A 195 -1.60 -23.80 34.33
N SER A 196 -2.43 -23.49 35.29
CA SER A 196 -2.41 -24.08 36.64
C SER A 196 -2.65 -25.59 36.52
N ALA A 197 -1.66 -26.36 36.93
CA ALA A 197 -1.74 -27.81 37.04
C ALA A 197 -2.66 -28.18 38.22
N LYS A 198 -3.86 -28.67 37.95
CA LYS A 198 -4.74 -29.31 38.96
C LYS A 198 -4.14 -30.65 39.36
N LYS A 199 -3.54 -30.70 40.56
CA LYS A 199 -3.21 -31.94 41.29
C LYS A 199 -4.49 -32.74 41.57
N ARG A 200 -4.65 -33.92 40.96
CA ARG A 200 -5.58 -34.95 41.42
C ARG A 200 -5.01 -35.57 42.69
N LYS A 201 -5.72 -35.44 43.79
CA LYS A 201 -5.64 -36.35 44.94
C LYS A 201 -6.69 -37.44 44.78
N ARG A 202 -6.30 -38.63 45.16
CA ARG A 202 -7.08 -39.86 45.27
C ARG A 202 -8.48 -39.67 45.83
#